data_022397d483087c39cd5539fbcb7cfc13
#
_entry.id   022397d483087c39cd5539fbcb7cfc13
#
_cell.length_a   1.000
_cell.length_b   1.000
_cell.length_c   1.000
_cell.angle_alpha   90.00
_cell.angle_beta   90.00
_cell.angle_gamma   90.00
#
_symmetry.space_group_name_H-M   'P 1'
#
loop_
_entity.id
_entity.type
_entity.pdbx_description
1 polymer ?
#
loop_
_entity_poly.entity_id
_entity_poly.type
_entity_poly.pdbx_seq_one_letter_code
_entity_poly.pdbx_strand_id
1 'polypeptide(L)'
;MNISVMGCGRWGSFIAWYLERVSHQVTLYGRKGSKHLEQFRQTRSNGLLTLDEKVHLTDDLESAVNSAEVIVVSISAQSFRTFMKEMVRYDLTGKCFVLCMKGIEADNGNRKRIYGYAYSYLGWTRPCTGFYQRNPKLHGN
;
A
#
# COMPACT_ATOMS: atom_id res chain seq x y z
N MET A 1 -0.22 14.28 -7.77
CA MET A 1 -1.20 13.28 -7.28
C MET A 1 -0.95 13.00 -5.82
N ASN A 2 -1.99 12.61 -5.12
CA ASN A 2 -1.89 12.15 -3.72
C ASN A 2 -1.67 10.63 -3.72
N ILE A 3 -0.53 10.21 -3.24
CA ILE A 3 -0.12 8.80 -3.25
C ILE A 3 0.15 8.33 -1.82
N SER A 4 -0.50 7.26 -1.41
CA SER A 4 -0.20 6.59 -0.14
C SER A 4 0.59 5.31 -0.39
N VAL A 5 1.75 5.20 0.26
CA VAL A 5 2.59 4.00 0.24
C VAL A 5 2.32 3.21 1.50
N MET A 6 1.78 2.02 1.35
CA MET A 6 1.44 1.10 2.43
C MET A 6 2.61 0.16 2.69
N GLY A 7 3.30 0.41 3.79
CA GLY A 7 4.49 -0.30 4.22
C GLY A 7 5.73 0.59 4.24
N CYS A 8 6.31 0.74 5.42
CA CYS A 8 7.49 1.60 5.66
C CYS A 8 8.80 0.80 5.78
N GLY A 9 8.86 -0.38 5.17
CA GLY A 9 10.07 -1.15 5.02
C GLY A 9 11.02 -0.54 3.99
N ARG A 10 12.07 -1.26 3.64
CA ARG A 10 13.12 -0.78 2.73
C ARG A 10 12.55 -0.33 1.37
N TRP A 11 11.72 -1.14 0.73
CA TRP A 11 11.11 -0.80 -0.56
C TRP A 11 10.07 0.30 -0.46
N GLY A 12 9.17 0.23 0.51
CA GLY A 12 8.12 1.24 0.69
C GLY A 12 8.70 2.62 0.94
N SER A 13 9.72 2.72 1.79
CA SER A 13 10.39 3.99 2.05
C SER A 13 11.14 4.53 0.84
N PHE A 14 11.77 3.67 0.05
CA PHE A 14 12.42 4.08 -1.21
C PHE A 14 11.39 4.60 -2.23
N ILE A 15 10.27 3.93 -2.38
CA ILE A 15 9.19 4.36 -3.28
C ILE A 15 8.64 5.72 -2.82
N ALA A 16 8.39 5.89 -1.52
CA ALA A 16 7.92 7.16 -0.97
C ALA A 16 8.93 8.30 -1.21
N TRP A 17 10.20 8.05 -0.97
CA TRP A 17 11.28 8.98 -1.24
C TRP A 17 11.35 9.39 -2.71
N TYR A 18 11.26 8.43 -3.62
CA TYR A 18 11.31 8.71 -5.06
C TYR A 18 10.09 9.50 -5.54
N LEU A 19 8.89 9.11 -5.12
CA LEU A 19 7.64 9.76 -5.53
C LEU A 19 7.57 11.21 -5.05
N GLU A 20 8.07 11.51 -3.85
CA GLU A 20 8.15 12.89 -3.37
C GLU A 20 9.11 13.73 -4.25
N ARG A 21 10.26 13.17 -4.62
CA ARG A 21 11.25 13.85 -5.46
C ARG A 21 10.74 14.18 -6.87
N VAL A 22 9.79 13.41 -7.38
CA VAL A 22 9.11 13.71 -8.66
C VAL A 22 7.79 14.48 -8.45
N SER A 23 7.71 15.22 -7.35
CA SER A 23 6.67 16.21 -7.05
C SER A 23 5.27 15.65 -6.78
N HIS A 24 5.16 14.43 -6.25
CA HIS A 24 3.91 13.91 -5.72
C HIS A 24 3.75 14.25 -4.24
N GLN A 25 2.50 14.34 -3.78
CA GLN A 25 2.17 14.39 -2.36
C GLN A 25 2.12 12.97 -1.82
N VAL A 26 3.02 12.63 -0.90
CA VAL A 26 3.23 11.26 -0.45
C VAL A 26 2.91 11.11 1.02
N THR A 27 2.10 10.10 1.32
CA THR A 27 1.88 9.58 2.67
C THR A 27 2.53 8.21 2.79
N LEU A 28 3.38 8.03 3.77
CA LEU A 28 3.98 6.74 4.11
C LEU A 28 3.29 6.16 5.34
N TYR A 29 2.61 5.05 5.14
CA TYR A 29 1.90 4.34 6.19
C TYR A 29 2.73 3.19 6.75
N GLY A 30 2.80 3.10 8.07
CA GLY A 30 3.31 1.95 8.80
C GLY A 30 2.31 1.52 9.89
N ARG A 31 2.26 0.23 10.20
CA ARG A 31 1.40 -0.28 11.26
C ARG A 31 1.71 0.37 12.60
N LYS A 32 0.71 0.48 13.49
CA LYS A 32 0.93 0.82 14.89
C LYS A 32 2.01 -0.07 15.50
N GLY A 33 2.97 0.55 16.18
CA GLY A 33 4.10 -0.17 16.77
C GLY A 33 5.20 -0.58 15.79
N SER A 34 5.14 -0.14 14.54
CA SER A 34 6.21 -0.37 13.57
C SER A 34 7.49 0.35 13.98
N LYS A 35 8.56 -0.42 14.22
CA LYS A 35 9.88 0.15 14.53
C LYS A 35 10.43 1.01 13.38
N HIS A 36 10.14 0.66 12.14
CA HIS A 36 10.54 1.44 10.97
C HIS A 36 9.85 2.80 10.93
N LEU A 37 8.54 2.83 11.16
CA LEU A 37 7.79 4.08 11.20
C LEU A 37 8.28 4.99 12.32
N GLU A 38 8.52 4.43 13.50
CA GLU A 38 9.02 5.18 14.65
C GLU A 38 10.40 5.76 14.38
N GLN A 39 11.29 4.99 13.76
CA GLN A 39 12.61 5.47 13.35
C GLN A 39 12.49 6.67 12.39
N PHE A 40 11.58 6.60 11.40
CA PHE A 40 11.33 7.73 10.50
C PHE A 40 10.73 8.95 11.22
N ARG A 41 9.88 8.73 12.20
CA ARG A 41 9.35 9.83 13.03
C ARG A 41 10.44 10.55 13.81
N GLN A 42 11.43 9.82 14.31
CA GLN A 42 12.53 10.39 15.11
C GLN A 42 13.61 11.05 14.26
N THR A 43 14.03 10.40 13.18
CA THR A 43 15.24 10.80 12.42
C THR A 43 15.00 11.09 10.96
N ARG A 44 13.82 10.82 10.43
CA ARG A 44 13.51 10.87 8.98
C ARG A 44 14.37 9.94 8.13
N SER A 45 15.21 9.11 8.73
CA SER A 45 16.16 8.25 8.03
C SER A 45 16.07 6.79 8.50
N ASN A 46 16.28 5.87 7.59
CA ASN A 46 16.46 4.44 7.88
C ASN A 46 17.91 3.96 7.71
N GLY A 47 18.86 4.89 7.59
CA GLY A 47 20.26 4.62 7.33
C GLY A 47 20.61 4.42 5.85
N LEU A 48 19.63 4.25 4.98
CA LEU A 48 19.81 4.12 3.52
C LEU A 48 19.37 5.37 2.76
N LEU A 49 18.33 6.02 3.25
CA LEU A 49 17.78 7.25 2.69
C LEU A 49 17.22 8.14 3.81
N THR A 50 17.03 9.40 3.50
CA THR A 50 16.36 10.37 4.36
C THR A 50 15.13 10.91 3.64
N LEU A 51 13.98 10.84 4.28
CA LEU A 51 12.72 11.37 3.77
C LEU A 51 12.63 12.87 4.00
N ASP A 52 12.17 13.60 3.00
CA ASP A 52 11.82 15.01 3.13
C ASP A 52 10.66 15.20 4.12
N GLU A 53 10.61 16.35 4.77
CA GLU A 53 9.53 16.68 5.72
C GLU A 53 8.14 16.71 5.08
N LYS A 54 8.08 16.89 3.76
CA LYS A 54 6.85 16.85 2.98
C LYS A 54 6.21 15.46 2.92
N VAL A 55 6.99 14.40 3.15
CA VAL A 55 6.42 13.04 3.24
C VAL A 55 5.65 12.92 4.55
N HIS A 56 4.35 12.75 4.47
CA HIS A 56 3.51 12.56 5.64
C HIS A 56 3.66 11.14 6.20
N LEU A 57 4.00 11.01 7.48
CA LEU A 57 4.13 9.73 8.17
C LEU A 57 2.89 9.46 9.00
N THR A 58 2.28 8.30 8.86
CA THR A 58 1.08 7.94 9.62
C THR A 58 1.00 6.45 9.94
N ASP A 59 0.35 6.12 11.05
CA ASP A 59 -0.12 4.78 11.40
C ASP A 59 -1.66 4.68 11.40
N ASP A 60 -2.32 5.73 10.94
CA ASP A 60 -3.76 5.76 10.70
C ASP A 60 -4.07 5.31 9.27
N LEU A 61 -4.56 4.07 9.14
CA LEU A 61 -4.89 3.46 7.85
C LEU A 61 -6.04 4.18 7.15
N GLU A 62 -7.06 4.60 7.89
CA GLU A 62 -8.21 5.33 7.34
C GLU A 62 -7.78 6.64 6.69
N SER A 63 -6.99 7.43 7.39
CA SER A 63 -6.43 8.69 6.87
C SER A 63 -5.58 8.45 5.62
N ALA A 64 -4.70 7.44 5.64
CA ALA A 64 -3.85 7.09 4.51
C ALA A 64 -4.66 6.66 3.28
N VAL A 65 -5.75 5.91 3.47
CA VAL A 65 -6.63 5.47 2.37
C VAL A 65 -7.44 6.64 1.82
N ASN A 66 -8.06 7.43 2.70
CA ASN A 66 -8.97 8.49 2.29
C ASN A 66 -8.26 9.61 1.52
N SER A 67 -7.03 9.93 1.88
CA SER A 67 -6.23 10.97 1.21
C SER A 67 -5.69 10.57 -0.16
N ALA A 68 -5.67 9.28 -0.49
CA ALA A 68 -4.96 8.76 -1.66
C ALA A 68 -5.83 8.66 -2.91
N GLU A 69 -5.29 9.08 -4.05
CA GLU A 69 -5.76 8.72 -5.39
C GLU A 69 -5.12 7.40 -5.84
N VAL A 70 -3.86 7.21 -5.48
CA VAL A 70 -3.08 6.00 -5.78
C VAL A 70 -2.60 5.38 -4.47
N ILE A 71 -2.79 4.09 -4.32
CA ILE A 71 -2.34 3.31 -3.18
C ILE A 71 -1.28 2.32 -3.65
N VAL A 72 -0.04 2.53 -3.22
CA VAL A 72 1.08 1.63 -3.47
C VAL A 72 1.20 0.65 -2.30
N VAL A 73 1.06 -0.63 -2.54
CA VAL A 73 1.14 -1.67 -1.51
C VAL A 73 2.52 -2.32 -1.56
N SER A 74 3.33 -2.08 -0.52
CA SER A 74 4.70 -2.57 -0.40
C SER A 74 4.92 -3.23 0.98
N ILE A 75 4.16 -4.29 1.22
CA ILE A 75 4.23 -5.11 2.44
C ILE A 75 4.68 -6.52 2.09
N SER A 76 4.95 -7.36 3.11
CA SER A 76 5.25 -8.76 2.85
C SER A 76 4.05 -9.50 2.26
N ALA A 77 4.31 -10.46 1.38
CA ALA A 77 3.29 -11.32 0.78
C ALA A 77 2.42 -12.02 1.86
N GLN A 78 3.03 -12.43 2.95
CA GLN A 78 2.35 -13.12 4.06
C GLN A 78 1.39 -12.21 4.82
N SER A 79 1.63 -10.91 4.84
CA SER A 79 0.76 -9.91 5.50
C SER A 79 -0.35 -9.39 4.60
N PHE A 80 -0.29 -9.66 3.30
CA PHE A 80 -1.16 -9.04 2.31
C PHE A 80 -2.64 -9.37 2.55
N ARG A 81 -2.96 -10.63 2.82
CA ARG A 81 -4.34 -11.05 3.07
C ARG A 81 -4.98 -10.32 4.25
N THR A 82 -4.28 -10.28 5.37
CA THR A 82 -4.76 -9.58 6.58
C THR A 82 -4.91 -8.09 6.31
N PHE A 83 -3.95 -7.49 5.63
CA PHE A 83 -4.00 -6.09 5.23
C PHE A 83 -5.21 -5.79 4.32
N MET A 84 -5.48 -6.62 3.33
CA MET A 84 -6.61 -6.41 2.42
C MET A 84 -7.97 -6.58 3.13
N LYS A 85 -8.08 -7.45 4.14
CA LYS A 85 -9.29 -7.54 4.97
C LYS A 85 -9.59 -6.24 5.73
N GLU A 86 -8.58 -5.51 6.13
CA GLU A 86 -8.73 -4.18 6.73
C GLU A 86 -9.08 -3.13 5.67
N MET A 87 -8.40 -3.17 4.53
CA MET A 87 -8.58 -2.21 3.44
C MET A 87 -10.02 -2.17 2.89
N VAL A 88 -10.69 -3.33 2.78
CA VAL A 88 -12.04 -3.41 2.24
C VAL A 88 -13.11 -2.76 3.14
N ARG A 89 -12.77 -2.37 4.36
CA ARG A 89 -13.66 -1.61 5.25
C ARG A 89 -13.79 -0.14 4.85
N TYR A 90 -12.88 0.36 4.01
CA TYR A 90 -12.84 1.75 3.56
C TYR A 90 -13.39 1.88 2.14
N ASP A 91 -13.78 3.09 1.77
CA ASP A 91 -14.19 3.36 0.39
C ASP A 91 -12.96 3.39 -0.53
N LEU A 92 -12.88 2.41 -1.41
CA LEU A 92 -11.81 2.25 -2.39
C LEU A 92 -12.25 2.65 -3.81
N THR A 93 -13.41 3.24 -3.94
CA THR A 93 -13.98 3.63 -5.24
C THR A 93 -13.08 4.67 -5.93
N GLY A 94 -12.77 4.42 -7.20
CA GLY A 94 -11.95 5.32 -8.03
C GLY A 94 -10.46 5.35 -7.68
N LYS A 95 -10.01 4.60 -6.67
CA LYS A 95 -8.60 4.54 -6.30
C LYS A 95 -7.85 3.53 -7.16
N CYS A 96 -6.63 3.90 -7.55
CA CYS A 96 -5.71 3.04 -8.29
C CYS A 96 -4.78 2.31 -7.32
N PHE A 97 -4.57 1.02 -7.53
CA PHE A 97 -3.66 0.22 -6.71
C PHE A 97 -2.45 -0.24 -7.49
N VAL A 98 -1.28 -0.11 -6.88
CA VAL A 98 0.00 -0.60 -7.40
C VAL A 98 0.56 -1.60 -6.39
N LEU A 99 0.70 -2.85 -6.79
CA LEU A 99 1.24 -3.90 -5.93
C LEU A 99 2.74 -4.06 -6.19
N CYS A 100 3.56 -3.78 -5.19
CA CYS A 100 5.02 -3.80 -5.25
C CYS A 100 5.59 -4.95 -4.40
N MET A 101 4.99 -6.13 -4.45
CA MET A 101 5.44 -7.31 -3.72
C MET A 101 5.55 -8.52 -4.62
N LYS A 102 6.37 -9.49 -4.23
CA LYS A 102 6.44 -10.78 -4.92
C LYS A 102 5.15 -11.58 -4.68
N GLY A 103 4.54 -12.08 -5.75
CA GLY A 103 3.17 -12.53 -5.80
C GLY A 103 2.87 -13.93 -5.30
N ILE A 104 3.58 -14.46 -4.28
CA ILE A 104 3.33 -15.80 -3.75
C ILE A 104 3.11 -15.76 -2.25
N GLU A 105 1.94 -16.21 -1.81
CA GLU A 105 1.59 -16.45 -0.42
C GLU A 105 1.55 -17.96 -0.16
N ALA A 106 2.10 -18.41 0.96
CA ALA A 106 1.95 -19.78 1.45
C ALA A 106 0.77 -19.83 2.45
N ASP A 107 -0.23 -20.64 2.15
CA ASP A 107 -1.39 -20.86 3.00
C ASP A 107 -1.60 -22.37 3.18
N ASN A 108 -1.46 -22.88 4.41
CA ASN A 108 -1.65 -24.29 4.76
C ASN A 108 -0.98 -25.29 3.80
N GLY A 109 0.26 -25.01 3.39
CA GLY A 109 1.02 -25.82 2.45
C GLY A 109 0.71 -25.58 0.97
N ASN A 110 -0.29 -24.78 0.65
CA ASN A 110 -0.63 -24.39 -0.71
C ASN A 110 -0.05 -23.00 -1.04
N ARG A 111 0.63 -22.89 -2.17
CA ARG A 111 1.12 -21.61 -2.69
C ARG A 111 0.05 -20.98 -3.57
N LYS A 112 -0.45 -19.82 -3.16
CA LYS A 112 -1.42 -19.06 -3.95
C LYS A 112 -0.82 -17.74 -4.41
N ARG A 113 -1.10 -17.35 -5.65
CA ARG A 113 -0.67 -16.05 -6.16
C ARG A 113 -1.48 -14.94 -5.51
N ILE A 114 -0.83 -13.93 -4.98
CA ILE A 114 -1.45 -12.75 -4.34
C ILE A 114 -2.47 -12.07 -5.25
N TYR A 115 -2.21 -12.03 -6.54
CA TYR A 115 -3.13 -11.43 -7.51
C TYR A 115 -4.53 -12.07 -7.48
N GLY A 116 -4.64 -13.36 -7.25
CA GLY A 116 -5.93 -14.04 -7.13
C GLY A 116 -6.76 -13.53 -5.94
N TYR A 117 -6.12 -13.13 -4.85
CA TYR A 117 -6.80 -12.53 -3.70
C TYR A 117 -7.29 -11.10 -3.98
N ALA A 118 -6.46 -10.28 -4.60
CA ALA A 118 -6.85 -8.95 -5.00
C ALA A 118 -8.12 -8.98 -5.88
N TYR A 119 -8.20 -9.94 -6.80
CA TYR A 119 -9.39 -10.14 -7.62
C TYR A 119 -10.61 -10.59 -6.82
N SER A 120 -10.46 -11.55 -5.92
CA SER A 120 -11.61 -12.11 -5.18
C SER A 120 -12.16 -11.16 -4.10
N TYR A 121 -11.28 -10.41 -3.43
CA TYR A 121 -11.70 -9.50 -2.35
C TYR A 121 -12.12 -8.12 -2.82
N LEU A 122 -11.51 -7.59 -3.86
CA LEU A 122 -11.75 -6.24 -4.33
C LEU A 122 -12.67 -6.17 -5.55
N GLY A 123 -13.08 -7.31 -6.11
CA GLY A 123 -13.87 -7.34 -7.32
C GLY A 123 -13.15 -6.68 -8.51
N TRP A 124 -11.85 -6.85 -8.60
CA TRP A 124 -11.04 -6.23 -9.63
C TRP A 124 -11.12 -6.99 -10.94
N THR A 125 -11.21 -6.25 -12.03
CA THR A 125 -11.02 -6.80 -13.38
C THR A 125 -9.55 -6.82 -13.74
N ARG A 126 -9.13 -7.80 -14.55
CA ARG A 126 -7.73 -7.91 -15.02
C ARG A 126 -7.32 -6.62 -15.74
N PRO A 127 -6.24 -5.98 -15.32
CA PRO A 127 -5.69 -4.85 -16.05
C PRO A 127 -4.75 -5.33 -17.14
N CYS A 128 -4.64 -4.55 -18.18
CA CYS A 128 -3.73 -4.83 -19.29
C CYS A 128 -2.25 -4.59 -18.93
N THR A 129 -1.92 -3.89 -17.84
CA THR A 129 -0.54 -3.49 -17.50
C THR A 129 -0.38 -3.16 -16.02
N GLY A 130 -0.22 -4.12 -15.14
CA GLY A 130 0.30 -3.91 -13.77
C GLY A 130 -0.46 -3.00 -12.80
N PHE A 131 -1.45 -2.25 -13.27
CA PHE A 131 -2.34 -1.42 -12.47
C PHE A 131 -3.67 -2.11 -12.26
N TYR A 132 -4.20 -2.06 -11.03
CA TYR A 132 -5.43 -2.72 -10.65
C TYR A 132 -6.47 -1.67 -10.22
N GLN A 133 -7.60 -1.65 -10.92
CA GLN A 133 -8.74 -0.79 -10.57
C GLN A 133 -9.89 -1.64 -10.04
N ARG A 134 -10.61 -1.12 -9.04
CA ARG A 134 -11.82 -1.76 -8.52
C ARG A 134 -12.93 -1.70 -9.58
N ASN A 135 -13.59 -2.83 -9.84
CA ASN A 135 -14.76 -2.85 -10.68
C ASN A 135 -15.98 -2.35 -9.90
N PRO A 136 -16.58 -1.20 -10.26
CA PRO A 136 -17.73 -0.64 -9.54
C PRO A 136 -19.01 -1.48 -9.67
N LYS A 137 -19.06 -2.45 -10.60
CA LYS A 137 -20.25 -3.27 -10.86
C LYS A 137 -20.40 -4.49 -9.96
N LEU A 138 -19.38 -4.85 -9.15
CA LEU A 138 -19.42 -6.06 -8.32
C LEU A 138 -19.87 -5.83 -6.87
N HIS A 139 -20.27 -4.62 -6.53
CA HIS A 139 -20.86 -4.25 -5.23
C HIS A 139 -22.24 -3.63 -5.37
N GLY A 140 -23.01 -4.07 -6.33
CA GLY A 140 -24.44 -3.83 -6.39
C GLY A 140 -25.18 -4.90 -5.58
N ASN A 141 -25.73 -4.48 -4.45
CA ASN A 141 -26.57 -5.16 -3.46
C ASN A 141 -25.85 -6.01 -2.44
#